data_61303fc32f5a8e5fa7457462e658cb3c
#
_entry.id   61303fc32f5a8e5fa7457462e658cb3c
#
_cell.length_a   1.000
_cell.length_b   1.000
_cell.length_c   1.000
_cell.angle_alpha   90.00
_cell.angle_beta   90.00
_cell.angle_gamma   90.00
#
_symmetry.space_group_name_H-M   'P 1'
#
loop_
_entity.id
_entity.type
_entity.pdbx_description
1 polymer ?
#
loop_
_entity_poly.entity_id
_entity_poly.type
_entity_poly.pdbx_seq_one_letter_code
_entity_poly.pdbx_strand_id
1 'polypeptide(L)'
;VVVLLISGVSFSLIKRYKKKNLRNIEALRINEKIIEEYACRITEFKQKEEWEQKAKKETIGKLNRKILELTSENKKIRDNSCVEALFILGELKQGRLIAENMSATERQNIFDFLDLVYANFISRIKADFDLTKGELLLAALIKLGFSNQQLMIVFDCEMKSVYKNKQRLKSHLLLSKDDALEQMIAFY
;
A
#
# COMPACT_ATOMS: atom_id res chain seq x y z
N VAL A 1 -50.61 -53.21 67.21
CA VAL A 1 -50.54 -53.33 65.74
C VAL A 1 -50.35 -51.94 65.11
N VAL A 2 -51.08 -50.91 65.43
CA VAL A 2 -51.10 -49.56 64.83
C VAL A 2 -49.72 -48.87 65.07
N VAL A 3 -49.09 -48.97 66.23
CA VAL A 3 -47.78 -48.35 66.59
C VAL A 3 -46.61 -48.95 65.72
N LEU A 4 -46.66 -50.24 65.48
CA LEU A 4 -45.61 -50.90 64.62
C LEU A 4 -45.73 -50.50 63.17
N LEU A 5 -46.98 -50.28 62.67
CA LEU A 5 -47.13 -49.81 61.29
C LEU A 5 -46.67 -48.35 61.12
N ILE A 6 -46.91 -47.46 62.09
CA ILE A 6 -46.44 -46.08 62.08
C ILE A 6 -44.95 -46.03 62.15
N SER A 7 -44.26 -46.83 62.96
CA SER A 7 -42.81 -46.88 63.07
C SER A 7 -42.13 -47.42 61.78
N GLY A 8 -42.75 -48.42 61.12
CA GLY A 8 -42.27 -48.94 59.84
C GLY A 8 -42.38 -47.93 58.68
N VAL A 9 -43.47 -47.16 58.62
CA VAL A 9 -43.64 -46.10 57.61
C VAL A 9 -42.68 -44.95 57.85
N SER A 10 -42.52 -44.53 59.12
CA SER A 10 -41.50 -43.46 59.46
C SER A 10 -40.11 -43.86 59.13
N PHE A 11 -39.70 -45.09 59.43
CA PHE A 11 -38.37 -45.64 59.11
C PHE A 11 -38.13 -45.66 57.58
N SER A 12 -39.12 -46.10 56.81
CA SER A 12 -39.06 -46.10 55.34
C SER A 12 -38.91 -44.70 54.73
N LEU A 13 -39.63 -43.71 55.26
CA LEU A 13 -39.55 -42.32 54.86
C LEU A 13 -38.17 -41.71 55.18
N ILE A 14 -37.64 -41.96 56.37
CA ILE A 14 -36.31 -41.52 56.78
C ILE A 14 -35.22 -42.11 55.84
N LYS A 15 -35.35 -43.40 55.53
CA LYS A 15 -34.40 -44.09 54.61
C LYS A 15 -34.44 -43.51 53.21
N ARG A 16 -35.64 -43.20 52.66
CA ARG A 16 -35.81 -42.54 51.38
C ARG A 16 -35.24 -41.12 51.40
N TYR A 17 -35.46 -40.35 52.43
CA TYR A 17 -34.93 -39.01 52.59
C TYR A 17 -33.38 -39.00 52.67
N LYS A 18 -32.78 -39.88 53.46
CA LYS A 18 -31.32 -40.04 53.50
C LYS A 18 -30.71 -40.39 52.13
N LYS A 19 -31.37 -41.30 51.39
CA LYS A 19 -30.91 -41.72 50.07
C LYS A 19 -31.00 -40.56 49.06
N LYS A 20 -32.07 -39.71 49.13
CA LYS A 20 -32.20 -38.53 48.29
C LYS A 20 -31.15 -37.47 48.62
N ASN A 21 -30.88 -37.20 49.89
CA ASN A 21 -29.83 -36.29 50.31
C ASN A 21 -28.43 -36.70 49.88
N LEU A 22 -28.10 -37.98 49.99
CA LEU A 22 -26.82 -38.50 49.49
C LEU A 22 -26.67 -38.26 47.99
N ARG A 23 -27.69 -38.51 47.18
CA ARG A 23 -27.65 -38.23 45.73
C ARG A 23 -27.52 -36.75 45.41
N ASN A 24 -28.17 -35.87 46.18
CA ASN A 24 -28.02 -34.43 46.02
C ASN A 24 -26.58 -33.94 46.35
N ILE A 25 -25.98 -34.48 47.42
CA ILE A 25 -24.61 -34.17 47.81
C ILE A 25 -23.62 -34.61 46.72
N GLU A 26 -23.83 -35.80 46.15
CA GLU A 26 -23.01 -36.34 45.08
C GLU A 26 -23.13 -35.52 43.78
N ALA A 27 -24.35 -35.08 43.43
CA ALA A 27 -24.60 -34.18 42.32
C ALA A 27 -23.93 -32.80 42.49
N LEU A 28 -23.98 -32.26 43.74
CA LEU A 28 -23.30 -31.00 44.05
C LEU A 28 -21.80 -31.13 43.89
N ARG A 29 -21.14 -32.21 44.35
CA ARG A 29 -19.73 -32.49 44.18
C ARG A 29 -19.31 -32.59 42.71
N ILE A 30 -20.14 -33.20 41.89
CA ILE A 30 -19.92 -33.29 40.46
C ILE A 30 -19.94 -31.90 39.82
N ASN A 31 -20.95 -31.10 40.16
CA ASN A 31 -21.09 -29.72 39.66
C ASN A 31 -19.93 -28.82 40.09
N GLU A 32 -19.45 -28.95 41.34
CA GLU A 32 -18.25 -28.23 41.81
C GLU A 32 -17.03 -28.55 40.95
N LYS A 33 -16.74 -29.83 40.69
CA LYS A 33 -15.65 -30.24 39.84
C LYS A 33 -15.75 -29.68 38.42
N ILE A 34 -16.95 -29.68 37.85
CA ILE A 34 -17.21 -29.13 36.52
C ILE A 34 -16.93 -27.63 36.52
N ILE A 35 -17.35 -26.90 37.54
CA ILE A 35 -17.12 -25.46 37.69
C ILE A 35 -15.61 -25.17 37.80
N GLU A 36 -14.87 -25.94 38.56
CA GLU A 36 -13.40 -25.81 38.71
C GLU A 36 -12.70 -26.05 37.36
N GLU A 37 -13.13 -27.08 36.62
CA GLU A 37 -12.57 -27.37 35.30
C GLU A 37 -12.82 -26.22 34.30
N TYR A 38 -14.05 -25.70 34.26
CA TYR A 38 -14.36 -24.54 33.40
C TYR A 38 -13.62 -23.28 33.82
N ALA A 39 -13.45 -23.03 35.12
CA ALA A 39 -12.70 -21.89 35.61
C ALA A 39 -11.22 -21.97 35.19
N CYS A 40 -10.62 -23.18 35.26
CA CYS A 40 -9.25 -23.41 34.75
C CYS A 40 -9.16 -23.13 33.25
N ARG A 41 -10.04 -23.68 32.45
CA ARG A 41 -10.06 -23.44 30.99
C ARG A 41 -10.23 -21.96 30.64
N ILE A 42 -11.08 -21.24 31.33
CA ILE A 42 -11.28 -19.79 31.14
C ILE A 42 -9.98 -19.02 31.42
N THR A 43 -9.25 -19.38 32.48
CA THR A 43 -7.98 -18.73 32.79
C THR A 43 -6.89 -19.01 31.73
N GLU A 44 -6.82 -20.24 31.24
CA GLU A 44 -5.91 -20.62 30.14
C GLU A 44 -6.24 -19.85 28.85
N PHE A 45 -7.52 -19.74 28.49
CA PHE A 45 -7.94 -18.96 27.31
C PHE A 45 -7.58 -17.48 27.43
N LYS A 46 -7.81 -16.85 28.59
CA LYS A 46 -7.43 -15.46 28.85
C LYS A 46 -5.93 -15.23 28.71
N GLN A 47 -5.11 -16.11 29.31
CA GLN A 47 -3.66 -16.01 29.20
C GLN A 47 -3.19 -16.13 27.75
N LYS A 48 -3.77 -17.07 26.97
CA LYS A 48 -3.44 -17.24 25.55
C LYS A 48 -3.82 -16.00 24.74
N GLU A 49 -5.00 -15.44 24.99
CA GLU A 49 -5.46 -14.22 24.30
C GLU A 49 -4.53 -13.03 24.62
N GLU A 50 -4.13 -12.84 25.87
CA GLU A 50 -3.18 -11.79 26.25
C GLU A 50 -1.82 -11.94 25.55
N TRP A 51 -1.31 -13.17 25.46
CA TRP A 51 -0.08 -13.49 24.75
C TRP A 51 -0.19 -13.16 23.24
N GLU A 52 -1.26 -13.56 22.61
CA GLU A 52 -1.51 -13.25 21.19
C GLU A 52 -1.62 -11.74 20.95
N GLN A 53 -2.33 -11.03 21.81
CA GLN A 53 -2.45 -9.57 21.75
C GLN A 53 -1.09 -8.87 21.89
N LYS A 54 -0.27 -9.32 22.82
CA LYS A 54 1.09 -8.79 23.03
C LYS A 54 1.99 -9.04 21.83
N ALA A 55 1.96 -10.23 21.25
CA ALA A 55 2.72 -10.59 20.06
C ALA A 55 2.29 -9.75 18.83
N LYS A 56 0.99 -9.57 18.62
CA LYS A 56 0.44 -8.71 17.56
C LYS A 56 0.91 -7.26 17.73
N LYS A 57 0.84 -6.72 18.93
CA LYS A 57 1.27 -5.33 19.22
C LYS A 57 2.77 -5.13 18.97
N GLU A 58 3.60 -6.10 19.31
CA GLU A 58 5.04 -6.06 19.04
C GLU A 58 5.32 -6.09 17.52
N THR A 59 4.63 -6.96 16.78
CA THR A 59 4.77 -7.07 15.33
C THR A 59 4.36 -5.78 14.63
N ILE A 60 3.23 -5.17 15.01
CA ILE A 60 2.78 -3.87 14.50
C ILE A 60 3.83 -2.78 14.80
N GLY A 61 4.41 -2.77 15.99
CA GLY A 61 5.47 -1.82 16.33
C GLY A 61 6.74 -1.96 15.48
N LYS A 62 7.14 -3.19 15.14
CA LYS A 62 8.26 -3.45 14.22
C LYS A 62 7.95 -3.00 12.79
N LEU A 63 6.73 -3.30 12.30
CA LEU A 63 6.29 -2.88 10.96
C LEU A 63 6.27 -1.35 10.83
N ASN A 64 5.70 -0.66 11.79
CA ASN A 64 5.63 0.80 11.78
C ASN A 64 7.01 1.46 11.76
N ARG A 65 7.97 0.93 12.52
CA ARG A 65 9.37 1.40 12.45
C ARG A 65 9.96 1.22 11.05
N LYS A 66 9.75 0.05 10.43
CA LYS A 66 10.25 -0.22 9.08
C LYS A 66 9.62 0.69 8.03
N ILE A 67 8.32 0.98 8.15
CA ILE A 67 7.62 1.94 7.28
C ILE A 67 8.26 3.34 7.40
N LEU A 68 8.55 3.81 8.62
CA LEU A 68 9.19 5.12 8.83
C LEU A 68 10.60 5.18 8.23
N GLU A 69 11.41 4.13 8.40
CA GLU A 69 12.74 4.03 7.77
C GLU A 69 12.63 4.12 6.25
N LEU A 70 11.81 3.25 5.62
CA LEU A 70 11.63 3.25 4.17
C LEU A 70 11.08 4.57 3.64
N THR A 71 10.17 5.22 4.37
CA THR A 71 9.63 6.53 3.98
C THR A 71 10.73 7.60 3.98
N SER A 72 11.63 7.58 4.98
CA SER A 72 12.74 8.53 5.06
C SER A 72 13.79 8.29 3.96
N GLU A 73 14.10 7.03 3.66
CA GLU A 73 15.00 6.65 2.56
C GLU A 73 14.42 7.05 1.19
N ASN A 74 13.16 6.76 0.93
CA ASN A 74 12.47 7.16 -0.29
C ASN A 74 12.45 8.67 -0.48
N LYS A 75 12.28 9.44 0.61
CA LYS A 75 12.36 10.91 0.55
C LYS A 75 13.74 11.37 0.13
N LYS A 76 14.83 10.83 0.72
CA LYS A 76 16.21 11.17 0.35
C LYS A 76 16.51 10.84 -1.12
N ILE A 77 16.09 9.67 -1.60
CA ILE A 77 16.26 9.26 -3.00
C ILE A 77 15.53 10.24 -3.92
N ARG A 78 14.30 10.60 -3.62
CA ARG A 78 13.51 11.55 -4.41
C ARG A 78 14.15 12.94 -4.45
N ASP A 79 14.61 13.45 -3.32
CA ASP A 79 15.25 14.75 -3.24
C ASP A 79 16.53 14.79 -4.09
N ASN A 80 17.34 13.73 -4.09
CA ASN A 80 18.53 13.61 -4.93
C ASN A 80 18.16 13.53 -6.43
N SER A 81 17.17 12.72 -6.80
CA SER A 81 16.79 12.59 -8.22
C SER A 81 16.23 13.90 -8.80
N CYS A 82 15.57 14.72 -8.00
CA CYS A 82 15.12 16.06 -8.43
C CYS A 82 16.29 17.01 -8.71
N VAL A 83 17.32 17.02 -7.87
CA VAL A 83 18.54 17.84 -8.09
C VAL A 83 19.25 17.39 -9.36
N GLU A 84 19.41 16.10 -9.56
CA GLU A 84 20.02 15.53 -10.78
C GLU A 84 19.18 15.87 -12.03
N ALA A 85 17.86 15.77 -11.95
CA ALA A 85 16.98 16.14 -13.07
C ALA A 85 17.15 17.60 -13.48
N LEU A 86 17.21 18.52 -12.52
CA LEU A 86 17.43 19.94 -12.79
C LEU A 86 18.80 20.20 -13.45
N PHE A 87 19.85 19.50 -13.00
CA PHE A 87 21.18 19.58 -13.61
C PHE A 87 21.13 19.07 -15.06
N ILE A 88 20.56 17.89 -15.31
CA ILE A 88 20.41 17.31 -16.65
C ILE A 88 19.64 18.25 -17.58
N LEU A 89 18.52 18.82 -17.10
CA LEU A 89 17.74 19.80 -17.87
C LEU A 89 18.55 21.07 -18.21
N GLY A 90 19.41 21.49 -17.31
CA GLY A 90 20.36 22.59 -17.56
C GLY A 90 21.36 22.24 -18.68
N GLU A 91 21.94 21.05 -18.66
CA GLU A 91 22.85 20.55 -19.70
C GLU A 91 22.17 20.42 -21.07
N LEU A 92 20.94 19.88 -21.10
CA LEU A 92 20.13 19.81 -22.32
C LEU A 92 19.81 21.19 -22.90
N LYS A 93 19.41 22.16 -22.06
CA LYS A 93 19.12 23.54 -22.52
C LYS A 93 20.34 24.24 -23.08
N GLN A 94 21.56 23.94 -22.59
CA GLN A 94 22.79 24.52 -23.01
C GLN A 94 23.45 23.75 -24.17
N GLY A 95 22.83 22.65 -24.63
CA GLY A 95 23.36 21.83 -25.72
C GLY A 95 24.63 21.02 -25.36
N ARG A 96 24.92 20.86 -24.06
CA ARG A 96 26.06 20.06 -23.61
C ARG A 96 25.72 18.57 -23.49
N LEU A 97 24.46 18.24 -23.45
CA LEU A 97 23.94 16.87 -23.44
C LEU A 97 22.89 16.71 -24.55
N ILE A 98 22.91 15.59 -25.26
CA ILE A 98 21.94 15.21 -26.28
C ILE A 98 21.17 13.96 -25.83
N ALA A 99 19.94 13.80 -26.32
CA ALA A 99 19.03 12.72 -25.91
C ALA A 99 19.60 11.32 -26.18
N GLU A 100 20.41 11.14 -27.22
CA GLU A 100 21.01 9.86 -27.55
C GLU A 100 22.05 9.40 -26.51
N ASN A 101 22.79 10.34 -25.93
CA ASN A 101 23.83 10.07 -24.93
C ASN A 101 23.27 9.94 -23.49
N MET A 102 21.98 10.22 -23.30
CA MET A 102 21.34 10.09 -21.98
C MET A 102 21.19 8.62 -21.57
N SER A 103 21.63 8.31 -20.36
CA SER A 103 21.37 7.03 -19.71
C SER A 103 19.88 6.84 -19.40
N ALA A 104 19.48 5.59 -19.12
CA ALA A 104 18.11 5.29 -18.70
C ALA A 104 17.77 5.96 -17.35
N THR A 105 18.74 6.07 -16.45
CA THR A 105 18.58 6.70 -15.12
C THR A 105 18.35 8.20 -15.27
N GLU A 106 19.13 8.89 -16.11
CA GLU A 106 18.95 10.33 -16.34
C GLU A 106 17.59 10.66 -16.93
N ARG A 107 17.09 9.85 -17.88
CA ARG A 107 15.70 9.99 -18.38
C ARG A 107 14.68 9.77 -17.30
N GLN A 108 14.86 8.75 -16.47
CA GLN A 108 13.93 8.44 -15.38
C GLN A 108 13.91 9.59 -14.35
N ASN A 109 15.03 10.19 -14.01
CA ASN A 109 15.11 11.34 -13.11
C ASN A 109 14.27 12.53 -13.65
N ILE A 110 14.32 12.81 -14.96
CA ILE A 110 13.46 13.84 -15.58
C ILE A 110 11.99 13.45 -15.47
N PHE A 111 11.63 12.19 -15.69
CA PHE A 111 10.24 11.72 -15.60
C PHE A 111 9.71 11.80 -14.16
N ASP A 112 10.50 11.38 -13.19
CA ASP A 112 10.16 11.46 -11.76
C ASP A 112 9.98 12.92 -11.30
N PHE A 113 10.86 13.82 -11.78
CA PHE A 113 10.73 15.25 -11.54
C PHE A 113 9.43 15.81 -12.13
N LEU A 114 9.08 15.46 -13.37
CA LEU A 114 7.83 15.90 -14.00
C LEU A 114 6.59 15.35 -13.28
N ASP A 115 6.63 14.10 -12.85
CA ASP A 115 5.54 13.51 -12.08
C ASP A 115 5.37 14.23 -10.72
N LEU A 116 6.46 14.64 -10.10
CA LEU A 116 6.41 15.39 -8.85
C LEU A 116 5.83 16.81 -9.04
N VAL A 117 6.28 17.52 -10.09
CA VAL A 117 5.93 18.93 -10.30
C VAL A 117 4.58 19.12 -11.00
N TYR A 118 4.21 18.19 -11.90
CA TYR A 118 3.01 18.29 -12.74
C TYR A 118 1.99 17.18 -12.47
N ALA A 119 1.76 16.86 -11.19
CA ALA A 119 0.68 15.96 -10.75
C ALA A 119 0.64 14.61 -11.51
N ASN A 120 1.78 13.89 -11.52
CA ASN A 120 1.96 12.59 -12.18
C ASN A 120 1.76 12.64 -13.71
N PHE A 121 2.18 13.72 -14.37
CA PHE A 121 2.03 13.90 -15.81
C PHE A 121 2.55 12.72 -16.64
N ILE A 122 3.76 12.24 -16.40
CA ILE A 122 4.37 11.12 -17.13
C ILE A 122 3.62 9.81 -16.87
N SER A 123 3.25 9.57 -15.63
CA SER A 123 2.51 8.36 -15.24
C SER A 123 1.13 8.33 -15.90
N ARG A 124 0.43 9.46 -15.94
CA ARG A 124 -0.89 9.58 -16.60
C ARG A 124 -0.80 9.37 -18.10
N ILE A 125 0.11 10.10 -18.78
CA ILE A 125 0.23 10.03 -20.25
C ILE A 125 0.65 8.62 -20.71
N LYS A 126 1.46 7.89 -19.91
CA LYS A 126 1.79 6.48 -20.14
C LYS A 126 0.59 5.54 -19.96
N ALA A 127 -0.31 5.85 -19.04
CA ALA A 127 -1.50 5.03 -18.80
C ALA A 127 -2.54 5.16 -19.91
N ASP A 128 -2.64 6.36 -20.49
CA ASP A 128 -3.66 6.68 -21.47
C ASP A 128 -3.20 6.44 -22.92
N PHE A 129 -1.89 6.49 -23.19
CA PHE A 129 -1.34 6.41 -24.54
C PHE A 129 -0.10 5.48 -24.62
N ASP A 130 -0.01 4.69 -25.68
CA ASP A 130 1.15 3.84 -25.96
C ASP A 130 2.24 4.65 -26.69
N LEU A 131 3.09 5.33 -25.91
CA LEU A 131 4.17 6.16 -26.39
C LEU A 131 5.52 5.44 -26.29
N THR A 132 6.32 5.60 -27.33
CA THR A 132 7.73 5.17 -27.30
C THR A 132 8.53 6.02 -26.29
N LYS A 133 9.69 5.50 -25.84
CA LYS A 133 10.60 6.22 -24.93
C LYS A 133 11.03 7.60 -25.48
N GLY A 134 11.22 7.69 -26.79
CA GLY A 134 11.58 8.96 -27.46
C GLY A 134 10.42 9.96 -27.49
N GLU A 135 9.22 9.50 -27.77
CA GLU A 135 8.02 10.33 -27.77
C GLU A 135 7.65 10.81 -26.37
N LEU A 136 7.83 9.97 -25.37
CA LEU A 136 7.62 10.36 -23.99
C LEU A 136 8.62 11.43 -23.55
N LEU A 137 9.92 11.31 -23.94
CA LEU A 137 10.91 12.35 -23.68
C LEU A 137 10.56 13.64 -24.42
N LEU A 138 10.09 13.57 -25.68
CA LEU A 138 9.63 14.73 -26.43
C LEU A 138 8.47 15.42 -25.73
N ALA A 139 7.44 14.67 -25.29
CA ALA A 139 6.33 15.21 -24.53
C ALA A 139 6.79 15.87 -23.21
N ALA A 140 7.72 15.24 -22.51
CA ALA A 140 8.34 15.78 -21.30
C ALA A 140 9.02 17.13 -21.54
N LEU A 141 9.81 17.25 -22.58
CA LEU A 141 10.53 18.48 -22.92
C LEU A 141 9.57 19.59 -23.40
N ILE A 142 8.51 19.23 -24.12
CA ILE A 142 7.45 20.19 -24.50
C ILE A 142 6.73 20.70 -23.23
N LYS A 143 6.40 19.82 -22.27
CA LYS A 143 5.80 20.21 -20.98
C LYS A 143 6.67 21.20 -20.21
N LEU A 144 8.00 21.03 -20.30
CA LEU A 144 8.99 21.93 -19.68
C LEU A 144 9.26 23.19 -20.50
N GLY A 145 8.54 23.43 -21.60
CA GLY A 145 8.63 24.65 -22.39
C GLY A 145 9.87 24.74 -23.28
N PHE A 146 10.46 23.61 -23.72
CA PHE A 146 11.57 23.61 -24.68
C PHE A 146 11.08 24.12 -26.05
N SER A 147 11.79 25.10 -26.60
CA SER A 147 11.52 25.59 -27.95
C SER A 147 11.93 24.59 -29.02
N ASN A 148 11.42 24.75 -30.26
CA ASN A 148 11.82 23.90 -31.39
C ASN A 148 13.33 23.93 -31.62
N GLN A 149 13.99 25.07 -31.43
CA GLN A 149 15.45 25.21 -31.56
C GLN A 149 16.19 24.37 -30.50
N GLN A 150 15.70 24.41 -29.25
CA GLN A 150 16.27 23.59 -28.17
C GLN A 150 16.03 22.09 -28.43
N LEU A 151 14.86 21.71 -28.95
CA LEU A 151 14.56 20.33 -29.32
C LEU A 151 15.46 19.82 -30.46
N MET A 152 15.81 20.68 -31.43
CA MET A 152 16.81 20.33 -32.46
C MET A 152 18.16 19.96 -31.85
N ILE A 153 18.63 20.76 -30.90
CA ILE A 153 19.93 20.53 -30.22
C ILE A 153 19.84 19.25 -29.39
N VAL A 154 18.78 19.09 -28.57
CA VAL A 154 18.60 17.93 -27.70
C VAL A 154 18.53 16.61 -28.48
N PHE A 155 17.82 16.60 -29.61
CA PHE A 155 17.65 15.39 -30.42
C PHE A 155 18.69 15.28 -31.55
N ASP A 156 19.68 16.19 -31.62
CA ASP A 156 20.70 16.27 -32.64
C ASP A 156 20.12 16.08 -34.05
N CYS A 157 19.13 16.87 -34.41
CA CYS A 157 18.37 16.69 -35.64
C CYS A 157 17.96 18.01 -36.27
N GLU A 158 17.59 17.97 -37.55
CA GLU A 158 17.09 19.13 -38.28
C GLU A 158 15.70 19.53 -37.84
N MET A 159 15.28 20.78 -38.06
CA MET A 159 13.97 21.33 -37.77
C MET A 159 12.82 20.48 -38.36
N LYS A 160 13.02 19.98 -39.60
CA LYS A 160 12.04 19.10 -40.28
C LYS A 160 11.79 17.81 -39.45
N SER A 161 12.83 17.25 -38.84
CA SER A 161 12.75 16.06 -38.00
C SER A 161 12.01 16.35 -36.70
N VAL A 162 12.23 17.52 -36.09
CA VAL A 162 11.46 17.95 -34.91
C VAL A 162 9.98 18.01 -35.23
N TYR A 163 9.61 18.65 -36.34
CA TYR A 163 8.18 18.72 -36.78
C TYR A 163 7.62 17.32 -37.05
N LYS A 164 8.36 16.44 -37.73
CA LYS A 164 7.95 15.07 -37.99
C LYS A 164 7.74 14.28 -36.69
N ASN A 165 8.62 14.42 -35.72
CA ASN A 165 8.50 13.77 -34.42
C ASN A 165 7.28 14.32 -33.64
N LYS A 166 7.04 15.64 -33.66
CA LYS A 166 5.83 16.25 -33.09
C LYS A 166 4.55 15.75 -33.77
N GLN A 167 4.55 15.60 -35.09
CA GLN A 167 3.39 15.06 -35.82
C GLN A 167 3.12 13.59 -35.46
N ARG A 168 4.19 12.78 -35.30
CA ARG A 168 4.06 11.39 -34.83
C ARG A 168 3.51 11.32 -33.42
N LEU A 169 4.06 12.12 -32.50
CA LEU A 169 3.54 12.22 -31.13
C LEU A 169 2.08 12.64 -31.11
N LYS A 170 1.70 13.63 -31.94
CA LYS A 170 0.31 14.08 -32.09
C LYS A 170 -0.62 12.95 -32.54
N SER A 171 -0.17 12.11 -33.50
CA SER A 171 -0.95 10.96 -33.96
C SER A 171 -1.14 9.92 -32.86
N HIS A 172 -0.11 9.64 -32.06
CA HIS A 172 -0.19 8.68 -30.96
C HIS A 172 -1.01 9.20 -29.78
N LEU A 173 -1.10 10.52 -29.60
CA LEU A 173 -2.02 11.17 -28.66
C LEU A 173 -3.45 11.31 -29.19
N LEU A 174 -3.76 10.71 -30.34
CA LEU A 174 -5.08 10.74 -31.00
C LEU A 174 -5.64 12.16 -31.29
N LEU A 175 -4.73 13.13 -31.50
CA LEU A 175 -5.08 14.50 -31.78
C LEU A 175 -5.37 14.71 -33.27
N SER A 176 -6.33 15.58 -33.60
CA SER A 176 -6.62 15.99 -34.97
C SER A 176 -5.51 16.90 -35.53
N LYS A 177 -5.53 17.15 -36.86
CA LYS A 177 -4.54 18.02 -37.50
C LYS A 177 -4.57 19.46 -36.96
N ASP A 178 -5.73 19.93 -36.57
CA ASP A 178 -5.97 21.32 -36.14
C ASP A 178 -5.72 21.53 -34.63
N ASP A 179 -5.60 20.45 -33.86
CA ASP A 179 -5.33 20.55 -32.43
C ASP A 179 -3.90 21.02 -32.17
N ALA A 180 -3.69 21.88 -31.18
CA ALA A 180 -2.38 22.35 -30.78
C ALA A 180 -1.72 21.36 -29.77
N LEU A 181 -0.68 20.67 -30.20
CA LEU A 181 0.05 19.68 -29.38
C LEU A 181 0.53 20.28 -28.06
N GLU A 182 1.13 21.49 -28.14
CA GLU A 182 1.66 22.20 -26.97
C GLU A 182 0.57 22.55 -25.95
N GLN A 183 -0.61 22.94 -26.43
CA GLN A 183 -1.74 23.23 -25.54
C GLN A 183 -2.25 21.96 -24.86
N MET A 184 -2.43 20.88 -25.62
CA MET A 184 -2.84 19.60 -25.04
C MET A 184 -1.86 19.15 -23.95
N ILE A 185 -0.55 19.15 -24.22
CA ILE A 185 0.47 18.77 -23.25
C ILE A 185 0.50 19.73 -22.04
N ALA A 186 0.25 21.01 -22.24
CA ALA A 186 0.20 21.99 -21.15
C ALA A 186 -0.98 21.73 -20.20
N PHE A 187 -2.13 21.37 -20.71
CA PHE A 187 -3.34 21.12 -19.91
C PHE A 187 -3.42 19.68 -19.35
N TYR A 188 -2.74 18.72 -19.98
CA TYR A 188 -2.70 17.33 -19.53
C TYR A 188 -1.94 17.19 -18.23
#